data_9c1e1be33b4c8cb37fd3d2ebe9981f76
#
_entry.id   9c1e1be33b4c8cb37fd3d2ebe9981f76
#
_cell.length_a   1.000
_cell.length_b   1.000
_cell.length_c   1.000
_cell.angle_alpha   90.00
_cell.angle_beta   90.00
_cell.angle_gamma   90.00
#
_symmetry.space_group_name_H-M   'P 1'
#
loop_
_entity.id
_entity.type
_entity.pdbx_description
1 polymer ?
#
loop_
_entity_poly.entity_id
_entity_poly.type
_entity_poly.pdbx_seq_one_letter_code
_entity_poly.pdbx_strand_id
1 'polypeptide(L)'
;MFGLVQQVPQSEMTPPYPRSPYGVAKVYGHFITVNYRESFGLHASSGILFNHESPLRGLEFVTRKITLALARIAQGKQDVLELGNLSAQRDWGFAGDYVEGMWRILQQDKVNDYVLATGSTHTV
;
A
#
# COMPACT_ATOMS: atom_id res chain seq x y z
N MET A 1 -7.35 -0.78 -0.98
CA MET A 1 -8.59 -0.84 -1.76
C MET A 1 -9.08 -2.27 -2.00
N PHE A 2 -8.25 -3.30 -2.12
CA PHE A 2 -8.70 -4.69 -2.30
C PHE A 2 -9.51 -5.23 -1.11
N GLY A 3 -9.14 -4.90 0.13
CA GLY A 3 -9.92 -5.26 1.33
C GLY A 3 -10.11 -6.77 1.50
N LEU A 4 -11.34 -7.27 1.32
CA LEU A 4 -11.59 -8.69 1.22
C LEU A 4 -11.17 -9.17 -0.16
N VAL A 5 -9.99 -9.78 -0.23
CA VAL A 5 -9.35 -10.16 -1.49
C VAL A 5 -10.23 -11.11 -2.31
N GLN A 6 -10.50 -10.76 -3.56
CA GLN A 6 -11.37 -11.53 -4.47
C GLN A 6 -10.56 -12.43 -5.41
N GLN A 7 -9.28 -12.16 -5.57
CA GLN A 7 -8.38 -12.90 -6.48
C GLN A 7 -6.96 -12.89 -5.92
N VAL A 8 -6.23 -14.00 -6.08
CA VAL A 8 -4.83 -14.14 -5.69
C VAL A 8 -4.07 -14.77 -6.87
N PRO A 9 -2.96 -14.15 -7.32
CA PRO A 9 -2.47 -12.83 -6.91
C PRO A 9 -3.39 -11.72 -7.37
N GLN A 10 -3.32 -10.56 -6.69
CA GLN A 10 -4.05 -9.36 -7.11
C GLN A 10 -3.38 -8.74 -8.33
N SER A 11 -4.19 -8.15 -9.20
CA SER A 11 -3.77 -7.41 -10.39
C SER A 11 -4.59 -6.12 -10.53
N GLU A 12 -4.31 -5.35 -11.56
CA GLU A 12 -5.09 -4.15 -11.90
C GLU A 12 -6.57 -4.46 -12.18
N MET A 13 -6.87 -5.69 -12.62
CA MET A 13 -8.22 -6.16 -12.92
C MET A 13 -8.94 -6.78 -11.72
N THR A 14 -8.27 -6.95 -10.58
CA THR A 14 -8.87 -7.53 -9.38
C THR A 14 -9.95 -6.61 -8.82
N PRO A 15 -11.22 -7.07 -8.68
CA PRO A 15 -12.29 -6.26 -8.16
C PRO A 15 -11.98 -5.73 -6.74
N PRO A 16 -12.14 -4.43 -6.48
CA PRO A 16 -11.98 -3.89 -5.14
C PRO A 16 -13.15 -4.32 -4.23
N TYR A 17 -12.83 -4.71 -3.00
CA TYR A 17 -13.82 -5.00 -1.97
C TYR A 17 -13.38 -4.35 -0.64
N PRO A 18 -13.49 -3.00 -0.52
CA PRO A 18 -12.95 -2.28 0.62
C PRO A 18 -13.67 -2.68 1.93
N ARG A 19 -12.91 -2.71 3.04
CA ARG A 19 -13.40 -3.09 4.38
C ARG A 19 -13.24 -1.95 5.40
N SER A 20 -13.01 -0.73 4.91
CA SER A 20 -12.90 0.46 5.75
C SER A 20 -13.30 1.71 4.98
N PRO A 21 -13.73 2.80 5.67
CA PRO A 21 -13.99 4.09 5.01
C PRO A 21 -12.78 4.61 4.23
N TYR A 22 -11.58 4.42 4.75
CA TYR A 22 -10.34 4.71 4.03
C TYR A 22 -10.23 3.93 2.71
N GLY A 23 -10.48 2.61 2.75
CA GLY A 23 -10.49 1.77 1.56
C GLY A 23 -11.53 2.23 0.52
N VAL A 24 -12.73 2.60 0.96
CA VAL A 24 -13.79 3.16 0.09
C VAL A 24 -13.32 4.46 -0.57
N ALA A 25 -12.72 5.38 0.18
CA ALA A 25 -12.18 6.63 -0.35
C ALA A 25 -11.10 6.37 -1.41
N LYS A 26 -10.25 5.36 -1.22
CA LYS A 26 -9.23 4.97 -2.21
C LYS A 26 -9.85 4.37 -3.48
N VAL A 27 -10.92 3.59 -3.36
CA VAL A 27 -11.67 3.07 -4.51
C VAL A 27 -12.33 4.22 -5.28
N TYR A 28 -12.94 5.18 -4.58
CA TYR A 28 -13.47 6.39 -5.20
C TYR A 28 -12.39 7.15 -5.97
N GLY A 29 -11.21 7.38 -5.35
CA GLY A 29 -10.07 8.05 -5.99
C GLY A 29 -9.61 7.34 -7.26
N HIS A 30 -9.59 6.01 -7.27
CA HIS A 30 -9.28 5.23 -8.46
C HIS A 30 -10.31 5.47 -9.57
N PHE A 31 -11.60 5.26 -9.30
CA PHE A 31 -12.63 5.38 -10.33
C PHE A 31 -12.84 6.82 -10.83
N ILE A 32 -12.64 7.84 -10.00
CA ILE A 32 -12.70 9.21 -10.49
C ILE A 32 -11.52 9.51 -11.41
N THR A 33 -10.33 8.97 -11.15
CA THR A 33 -9.17 9.07 -12.04
C THR A 33 -9.45 8.42 -13.41
N VAL A 34 -10.00 7.20 -13.40
CA VAL A 34 -10.41 6.51 -14.64
C VAL A 34 -11.44 7.34 -15.40
N ASN A 35 -12.49 7.83 -14.71
CA ASN A 35 -13.53 8.64 -15.34
C ASN A 35 -12.97 9.90 -16.01
N TYR A 36 -12.10 10.64 -15.33
CA TYR A 36 -11.49 11.84 -15.89
C TYR A 36 -10.54 11.54 -17.06
N ARG A 37 -9.79 10.47 -16.97
CA ARG A 37 -8.95 9.97 -18.07
C ARG A 37 -9.77 9.70 -19.32
N GLU A 38 -10.87 8.97 -19.19
CA GLU A 38 -11.72 8.56 -20.31
C GLU A 38 -12.57 9.73 -20.85
N SER A 39 -13.11 10.58 -19.97
CA SER A 39 -14.00 11.66 -20.36
C SER A 39 -13.26 12.87 -20.95
N PHE A 40 -12.03 13.13 -20.50
CA PHE A 40 -11.29 14.36 -20.84
C PHE A 40 -9.93 14.09 -21.51
N GLY A 41 -9.57 12.84 -21.75
CA GLY A 41 -8.30 12.48 -22.37
C GLY A 41 -7.07 12.85 -21.53
N LEU A 42 -7.21 12.90 -20.20
CA LEU A 42 -6.11 13.26 -19.31
C LEU A 42 -5.08 12.13 -19.21
N HIS A 43 -3.80 12.50 -19.19
CA HIS A 43 -2.73 11.56 -18.82
C HIS A 43 -2.74 11.33 -17.29
N ALA A 44 -3.69 10.54 -16.82
CA ALA A 44 -3.91 10.26 -15.41
C ALA A 44 -3.93 8.75 -15.15
N SER A 45 -3.02 8.28 -14.30
CA SER A 45 -2.84 6.87 -13.94
C SER A 45 -3.04 6.67 -12.45
N SER A 46 -3.64 5.53 -12.07
CA SER A 46 -3.69 5.13 -10.66
C SER A 46 -2.56 4.17 -10.33
N GLY A 47 -1.73 4.52 -9.36
CA GLY A 47 -0.83 3.57 -8.72
C GLY A 47 -1.55 2.82 -7.60
N ILE A 48 -1.71 1.51 -7.75
CA ILE A 48 -2.28 0.64 -6.72
C ILE A 48 -1.13 0.10 -5.88
N LEU A 49 -0.78 0.85 -4.84
CA LEU A 49 0.40 0.56 -4.04
C LEU A 49 0.07 -0.35 -2.87
N PHE A 50 0.88 -1.41 -2.72
CA PHE A 50 0.92 -2.21 -1.50
C PHE A 50 1.65 -1.47 -0.38
N ASN A 51 1.85 -2.08 0.78
CA ASN A 51 2.47 -1.39 1.91
C ASN A 51 3.91 -0.99 1.58
N HIS A 52 4.23 0.26 1.77
CA HIS A 52 5.57 0.79 1.51
C HIS A 52 6.08 1.55 2.73
N GLU A 53 7.31 1.26 3.10
CA GLU A 53 7.90 1.61 4.38
C GLU A 53 9.20 2.38 4.19
N SER A 54 9.53 3.21 5.18
CA SER A 54 10.80 3.94 5.23
C SER A 54 11.13 4.33 6.68
N PRO A 55 12.34 4.85 6.94
CA PRO A 55 12.67 5.45 8.25
C PRO A 55 11.73 6.59 8.67
N LEU A 56 11.01 7.19 7.72
CA LEU A 56 10.05 8.27 7.96
C LEU A 56 8.62 7.76 8.25
N ARG A 57 8.41 6.44 8.32
CA ARG A 57 7.09 5.87 8.59
C ARG A 57 6.54 6.34 9.94
N GLY A 58 5.25 6.71 10.00
CA GLY A 58 4.60 7.16 11.22
C GLY A 58 4.58 6.09 12.32
N LEU A 59 4.61 6.54 13.57
CA LEU A 59 4.71 5.66 14.76
C LEU A 59 3.48 4.77 14.97
N GLU A 60 2.35 5.14 14.40
CA GLU A 60 1.09 4.39 14.44
C GLU A 60 1.09 3.15 13.54
N PHE A 61 2.03 3.04 12.61
CA PHE A 61 2.13 1.90 11.69
C PHE A 61 2.95 0.75 12.28
N VAL A 62 2.51 -0.48 11.99
CA VAL A 62 3.01 -1.70 12.63
C VAL A 62 4.52 -1.86 12.50
N THR A 63 5.10 -1.61 11.34
CA THR A 63 6.57 -1.74 11.11
C THR A 63 7.36 -0.78 11.99
N ARG A 64 6.95 0.49 12.05
CA ARG A 64 7.59 1.49 12.90
C ARG A 64 7.35 1.23 14.38
N LYS A 65 6.15 0.78 14.75
CA LYS A 65 5.82 0.36 16.12
C LYS A 65 6.75 -0.76 16.57
N ILE A 66 6.97 -1.78 15.74
CA ILE A 66 7.87 -2.90 16.04
C ILE A 66 9.30 -2.41 16.23
N THR A 67 9.86 -1.71 15.27
CA THR A 67 11.28 -1.28 15.33
C THR A 67 11.56 -0.37 16.53
N LEU A 68 10.63 0.53 16.86
CA LEU A 68 10.76 1.41 18.01
C LEU A 68 10.65 0.63 19.34
N ALA A 69 9.67 -0.29 19.43
CA ALA A 69 9.52 -1.10 20.64
C ALA A 69 10.73 -2.00 20.89
N LEU A 70 11.27 -2.65 19.85
CA LEU A 70 12.49 -3.46 19.98
C LEU A 70 13.68 -2.62 20.44
N ALA A 71 13.86 -1.41 19.91
CA ALA A 71 14.92 -0.51 20.34
C ALA A 71 14.78 -0.11 21.82
N ARG A 72 13.52 0.11 22.29
CA ARG A 72 13.23 0.43 23.70
C ARG A 72 13.43 -0.78 24.61
N ILE A 73 13.02 -1.97 24.20
CA ILE A 73 13.23 -3.21 24.94
C ILE A 73 14.72 -3.47 25.11
N ALA A 74 15.51 -3.34 24.05
CA ALA A 74 16.95 -3.51 24.10
C ALA A 74 17.66 -2.50 25.04
N GLN A 75 17.04 -1.36 25.34
CA GLN A 75 17.55 -0.35 26.28
C GLN A 75 16.94 -0.47 27.69
N GLY A 76 16.13 -1.51 27.96
CA GLY A 76 15.45 -1.66 29.23
C GLY A 76 14.37 -0.60 29.52
N LYS A 77 13.86 0.07 28.49
CA LYS A 77 12.85 1.14 28.60
C LYS A 77 11.42 0.66 28.35
N GLN A 78 11.27 -0.59 27.96
CA GLN A 78 10.00 -1.22 27.67
C GLN A 78 10.16 -2.73 27.82
N ASP A 79 9.18 -3.42 28.37
CA ASP A 79 9.26 -4.86 28.62
C ASP A 79 8.52 -5.69 27.57
N VAL A 80 7.47 -5.14 26.97
CA VAL A 80 6.56 -5.87 26.09
C VAL A 80 6.22 -5.08 24.84
N LEU A 81 6.17 -5.77 23.70
CA LEU A 81 5.59 -5.26 22.45
C LEU A 81 4.17 -5.84 22.28
N GLU A 82 3.17 -5.00 22.38
CA GLU A 82 1.79 -5.38 22.12
C GLU A 82 1.45 -5.18 20.65
N LEU A 83 1.05 -6.25 19.99
CA LEU A 83 0.60 -6.26 18.60
C LEU A 83 -0.82 -6.80 18.52
N GLY A 84 -1.54 -6.44 17.46
CA GLY A 84 -2.86 -6.95 17.16
C GLY A 84 -2.81 -8.33 16.51
N ASN A 85 -3.45 -8.48 15.33
CA ASN A 85 -3.50 -9.76 14.63
C ASN A 85 -2.14 -10.09 13.98
N LEU A 86 -1.41 -11.04 14.56
CA LEU A 86 -0.12 -11.52 14.07
C LEU A 86 -0.23 -12.32 12.76
N SER A 87 -1.41 -12.90 12.48
CA SER A 87 -1.65 -13.65 11.25
C SER A 87 -1.98 -12.74 10.04
N ALA A 88 -2.04 -11.44 10.24
CA ALA A 88 -2.29 -10.50 9.16
C ALA A 88 -1.11 -10.51 8.18
N GLN A 89 -1.42 -10.77 6.91
CA GLN A 89 -0.42 -10.84 5.84
C GLN A 89 -0.34 -9.50 5.09
N ARG A 90 0.87 -9.09 4.78
CA ARG A 90 1.15 -7.85 4.03
C ARG A 90 2.34 -8.07 3.09
N ASP A 91 2.28 -7.39 1.96
CA ASP A 91 3.42 -7.15 1.09
C ASP A 91 4.03 -5.80 1.52
N TRP A 92 5.27 -5.79 1.96
CA TRP A 92 6.00 -4.59 2.38
C TRP A 92 7.21 -4.35 1.48
N GLY A 93 7.29 -3.18 0.91
CA GLY A 93 8.44 -2.74 0.12
C GLY A 93 9.05 -1.44 0.63
N PHE A 94 10.16 -1.04 0.04
CA PHE A 94 10.82 0.23 0.36
C PHE A 94 10.13 1.39 -0.38
N ALA A 95 9.79 2.45 0.33
CA ALA A 95 9.03 3.58 -0.22
C ALA A 95 9.75 4.29 -1.40
N GLY A 96 11.08 4.29 -1.41
CA GLY A 96 11.86 4.84 -2.51
C GLY A 96 11.59 4.16 -3.85
N ASP A 97 11.47 2.82 -3.85
CA ASP A 97 11.17 2.05 -5.06
C ASP A 97 9.76 2.37 -5.58
N TYR A 98 8.81 2.57 -4.67
CA TYR A 98 7.44 2.96 -5.05
C TYR A 98 7.38 4.37 -5.64
N VAL A 99 8.16 5.32 -5.11
CA VAL A 99 8.27 6.67 -5.68
C VAL A 99 8.89 6.63 -7.08
N GLU A 100 9.92 5.83 -7.29
CA GLU A 100 10.48 5.61 -8.62
C GLU A 100 9.44 4.97 -9.55
N GLY A 101 8.68 3.99 -9.06
CA GLY A 101 7.58 3.38 -9.79
C GLY A 101 6.52 4.41 -10.21
N MET A 102 6.11 5.32 -9.31
CA MET A 102 5.18 6.40 -9.62
C MET A 102 5.71 7.31 -10.74
N TRP A 103 7.00 7.66 -10.70
CA TRP A 103 7.63 8.46 -11.75
C TRP A 103 7.62 7.72 -13.09
N ARG A 104 7.96 6.42 -13.09
CA ARG A 104 7.96 5.58 -14.30
C ARG A 104 6.57 5.41 -14.91
N ILE A 105 5.52 5.32 -14.10
CA ILE A 105 4.13 5.29 -14.55
C ILE A 105 3.80 6.51 -15.42
N LEU A 106 4.24 7.70 -14.99
CA LEU A 106 3.99 8.94 -15.72
C LEU A 106 4.83 9.10 -16.99
N GLN A 107 5.86 8.24 -17.18
CA GLN A 107 6.69 8.26 -18.40
C GLN A 107 6.16 7.29 -19.49
N GLN A 108 5.08 6.55 -19.21
CA GLN A 108 4.52 5.62 -20.19
C GLN A 108 3.76 6.33 -21.30
N ASP A 109 3.92 5.88 -22.54
CA ASP A 109 3.18 6.44 -23.70
C ASP A 109 1.67 6.15 -23.59
N LYS A 110 1.31 5.00 -23.01
CA LYS A 110 -0.07 4.60 -22.78
C LYS A 110 -0.44 4.80 -21.33
N VAL A 111 -1.48 5.58 -21.13
CA VAL A 111 -2.05 5.79 -19.80
C VAL A 111 -2.78 4.54 -19.33
N ASN A 112 -2.42 4.03 -18.16
CA ASN A 112 -3.02 2.85 -17.56
C ASN A 112 -2.93 2.91 -16.04
N ASP A 113 -3.55 1.95 -15.36
CA ASP A 113 -3.38 1.75 -13.93
C ASP A 113 -2.33 0.66 -13.68
N TYR A 114 -1.61 0.74 -12.55
CA TYR A 114 -0.47 -0.14 -12.27
C TYR A 114 -0.45 -0.58 -10.81
N VAL A 115 -0.28 -1.88 -10.59
CA VAL A 115 0.01 -2.42 -9.27
C VAL A 115 1.51 -2.27 -8.99
N LEU A 116 1.84 -1.71 -7.82
CA LEU A 116 3.20 -1.67 -7.28
C LEU A 116 3.26 -2.52 -6.00
N ALA A 117 4.01 -3.60 -6.06
CA ALA A 117 4.18 -4.59 -4.99
C ALA A 117 5.55 -5.25 -5.09
N THR A 118 6.01 -5.91 -4.02
CA THR A 118 7.24 -6.70 -4.05
C THR A 118 7.01 -8.11 -4.58
N GLY A 119 5.77 -8.59 -4.54
CA GLY A 119 5.40 -9.96 -4.85
C GLY A 119 5.66 -10.94 -3.70
N SER A 120 6.10 -10.45 -2.55
CA SER A 120 6.37 -11.25 -1.36
C SER A 120 5.45 -10.85 -0.22
N THR A 121 4.80 -11.83 0.38
CA THR A 121 3.86 -11.62 1.49
C THR A 121 4.43 -12.16 2.79
N HIS A 122 4.37 -11.37 3.84
CA HIS A 122 4.83 -11.72 5.18
C HIS A 122 3.72 -11.52 6.21
N THR A 123 3.74 -12.30 7.27
CA THR A 123 2.92 -12.08 8.48
C THR A 123 3.56 -11.00 9.36
N VAL A 124 2.79 -10.44 10.23
CA VAL A 124 3.25 -9.47 11.24
C VAL A 124 4.21 -10.07 12.23
#